data_df937232ab539d86cf299bcd78775e20
#
_entry.id   df937232ab539d86cf299bcd78775e20
#
_cell.length_a   1.000
_cell.length_b   1.000
_cell.length_c   1.000
_cell.angle_alpha   90.00
_cell.angle_beta   90.00
_cell.angle_gamma   90.00
#
_symmetry.space_group_name_H-M   'P 1'
#
loop_
_entity.id
_entity.type
_entity.pdbx_description
1 polymer ?
#
loop_
_entity_poly.entity_id
_entity_poly.type
_entity_poly.pdbx_seq_one_letter_code
_entity_poly.pdbx_strand_id
1 'polypeptide(L)'
;MKTINHIKNWKKSIFWIIPMLLLGIIACREELNQEYFETSELSVKTSEITKLLPNMYNSKFTFSWTAGNNQGTNSAITYKLELDKKENNFSNPQTFEIGKNIYSYDLLIGDLNSLLINKFGANPDKSIIMQVRITATFGDTSVKPQTAITDFTLTPFKPFTSTLYIVGDATPNGWDITKATALTK
;
A
#
# COMPACT_ATOMS: atom_id res chain seq x y z
N MET A 1 -0.08 -85.36 29.76
CA MET A 1 -1.08 -84.93 28.76
C MET A 1 -1.65 -83.59 29.26
N LYS A 2 -0.89 -82.52 29.23
CA LYS A 2 -1.31 -81.18 29.77
C LYS A 2 -0.54 -80.05 29.11
N THR A 3 -0.55 -79.93 27.76
CA THR A 3 0.23 -78.86 27.06
C THR A 3 -0.45 -78.28 25.83
N ILE A 4 -1.77 -78.36 25.70
CA ILE A 4 -2.45 -77.82 24.48
C ILE A 4 -3.36 -76.64 24.77
N ASN A 5 -3.62 -76.26 26.03
CA ASN A 5 -4.59 -75.19 26.33
C ASN A 5 -4.02 -73.76 26.43
N HIS A 6 -2.71 -73.58 26.38
CA HIS A 6 -2.14 -72.23 26.52
C HIS A 6 -2.06 -71.42 25.20
N ILE A 7 -2.11 -72.08 24.04
CA ILE A 7 -1.96 -71.40 22.75
C ILE A 7 -3.28 -70.80 22.26
N LYS A 8 -4.41 -71.30 22.73
CA LYS A 8 -5.74 -70.84 22.29
C LYS A 8 -6.15 -69.48 22.84
N ASN A 9 -5.62 -69.08 23.97
CA ASN A 9 -5.95 -67.82 24.63
C ASN A 9 -5.13 -66.63 24.10
N TRP A 10 -3.94 -66.91 23.57
CA TRP A 10 -3.07 -65.83 23.06
C TRP A 10 -3.60 -65.24 21.72
N LYS A 11 -4.20 -66.07 20.88
CA LYS A 11 -4.77 -65.57 19.61
C LYS A 11 -5.99 -64.69 19.80
N LYS A 12 -6.75 -64.82 20.88
CA LYS A 12 -7.91 -63.98 21.19
C LYS A 12 -7.49 -62.62 21.76
N SER A 13 -6.38 -62.50 22.49
CA SER A 13 -5.88 -61.24 23.04
C SER A 13 -5.29 -60.32 21.96
N ILE A 14 -4.60 -60.90 20.96
CA ILE A 14 -4.00 -60.15 19.86
C ILE A 14 -5.04 -59.52 18.94
N PHE A 15 -6.19 -60.19 18.81
CA PHE A 15 -7.25 -59.67 17.93
C PHE A 15 -7.99 -58.44 18.48
N TRP A 16 -7.90 -58.18 19.79
CA TRP A 16 -8.48 -56.98 20.42
C TRP A 16 -7.52 -55.80 20.53
N ILE A 17 -6.22 -56.06 20.46
CA ILE A 17 -5.20 -54.99 20.56
C ILE A 17 -5.02 -54.25 19.24
N ILE A 18 -5.18 -54.94 18.11
CA ILE A 18 -5.03 -54.35 16.76
C ILE A 18 -6.08 -53.25 16.46
N PRO A 19 -7.41 -53.42 16.73
CA PRO A 19 -8.36 -52.35 16.49
C PRO A 19 -8.21 -51.17 17.43
N MET A 20 -7.66 -51.36 18.65
CA MET A 20 -7.42 -50.25 19.59
C MET A 20 -6.19 -49.43 19.22
N LEU A 21 -5.21 -50.02 18.55
CA LEU A 21 -4.05 -49.29 18.00
C LEU A 21 -4.39 -48.50 16.75
N LEU A 22 -5.36 -48.98 15.96
CA LEU A 22 -5.86 -48.26 14.76
C LEU A 22 -6.75 -47.06 15.10
N LEU A 23 -7.43 -47.06 16.26
CA LEU A 23 -8.21 -45.91 16.72
C LEU A 23 -7.36 -44.76 17.26
N GLY A 24 -6.11 -45.03 17.66
CA GLY A 24 -5.17 -43.98 18.13
C GLY A 24 -4.54 -43.14 17.04
N ILE A 25 -4.59 -43.55 15.77
CA ILE A 25 -3.98 -42.86 14.65
C ILE A 25 -4.94 -41.85 13.98
N ILE A 26 -6.21 -41.91 14.32
CA ILE A 26 -7.25 -41.01 13.76
C ILE A 26 -7.41 -39.74 14.62
N ALA A 27 -6.86 -39.72 15.84
CA ALA A 27 -7.07 -38.65 16.80
C ALA A 27 -6.05 -37.46 16.70
N CYS A 28 -5.14 -37.50 15.73
CA CYS A 28 -4.23 -36.36 15.47
C CYS A 28 -4.28 -35.94 13.99
N ARG A 29 -5.45 -35.79 13.44
CA ARG A 29 -5.69 -34.79 12.43
C ARG A 29 -6.18 -33.54 13.19
N GLU A 30 -5.25 -32.73 13.66
CA GLU A 30 -5.56 -31.32 13.71
C GLU A 30 -6.02 -30.96 12.30
N GLU A 31 -7.31 -30.77 12.14
CA GLU A 31 -7.79 -29.95 11.05
C GLU A 31 -7.07 -28.62 11.25
N LEU A 32 -5.99 -28.41 10.50
CA LEU A 32 -5.48 -27.08 10.23
C LEU A 32 -6.69 -26.33 9.68
N ASN A 33 -7.34 -25.58 10.56
CA ASN A 33 -8.43 -24.71 10.21
C ASN A 33 -7.92 -23.85 9.05
N GLN A 34 -8.43 -24.14 7.88
CA GLN A 34 -8.14 -23.42 6.64
C GLN A 34 -8.67 -21.96 6.72
N GLU A 35 -9.27 -21.60 7.85
CA GLU A 35 -9.77 -20.25 8.18
C GLU A 35 -8.67 -19.21 8.44
N TYR A 36 -7.40 -19.61 8.55
CA TYR A 36 -6.31 -18.67 8.83
C TYR A 36 -5.62 -18.09 7.57
N PHE A 37 -6.06 -18.49 6.39
CA PHE A 37 -5.68 -17.84 5.14
C PHE A 37 -6.88 -17.10 4.54
N GLU A 38 -7.45 -16.18 5.29
CA GLU A 38 -8.10 -15.07 4.63
C GLU A 38 -7.00 -14.38 3.82
N THR A 39 -6.97 -14.69 2.54
CA THR A 39 -6.13 -14.02 1.56
C THR A 39 -6.61 -12.58 1.51
N SER A 40 -6.07 -11.72 2.37
CA SER A 40 -6.36 -10.30 2.27
C SER A 40 -5.95 -9.87 0.87
N GLU A 41 -6.93 -9.55 0.06
CA GLU A 41 -6.68 -9.02 -1.28
C GLU A 41 -5.92 -7.71 -1.14
N LEU A 42 -4.87 -7.53 -1.94
CA LEU A 42 -4.14 -6.28 -1.98
C LEU A 42 -5.12 -5.15 -2.34
N SER A 43 -5.23 -4.16 -1.50
CA SER A 43 -6.07 -2.98 -1.72
C SER A 43 -5.30 -1.72 -1.40
N VAL A 44 -5.62 -0.60 -2.04
CA VAL A 44 -5.02 0.71 -1.79
C VAL A 44 -6.10 1.74 -1.52
N LYS A 45 -5.86 2.60 -0.53
CA LYS A 45 -6.73 3.71 -0.11
C LYS A 45 -5.94 5.01 -0.08
N THR A 46 -6.64 6.11 -0.24
CA THR A 46 -6.09 7.47 -0.13
C THR A 46 -6.75 8.23 1.02
N SER A 47 -6.13 9.34 1.44
CA SER A 47 -6.80 10.32 2.28
C SER A 47 -8.10 10.82 1.62
N GLU A 48 -9.09 11.18 2.41
CA GLU A 48 -10.39 11.69 1.93
C GLU A 48 -10.35 13.16 1.48
N ILE A 49 -9.15 13.76 1.45
CA ILE A 49 -8.94 15.13 1.01
C ILE A 49 -9.16 15.23 -0.50
N THR A 50 -10.14 16.01 -0.93
CA THR A 50 -10.45 16.22 -2.36
C THR A 50 -10.02 17.59 -2.86
N LYS A 51 -9.84 18.56 -1.95
CA LYS A 51 -9.37 19.92 -2.27
C LYS A 51 -8.13 20.24 -1.44
N LEU A 52 -7.05 20.52 -2.13
CA LEU A 52 -5.81 20.96 -1.49
C LEU A 52 -5.93 22.46 -1.17
N LEU A 53 -5.48 22.88 0.01
CA LEU A 53 -5.54 24.27 0.44
C LEU A 53 -4.15 24.77 0.83
N PRO A 54 -3.84 26.06 0.62
CA PRO A 54 -2.54 26.64 0.97
C PRO A 54 -2.15 26.50 2.44
N ASN A 55 -3.12 26.59 3.35
CA ASN A 55 -2.89 26.41 4.80
C ASN A 55 -2.60 24.97 5.19
N MET A 56 -2.82 23.99 4.29
CA MET A 56 -2.50 22.58 4.46
C MET A 56 -1.12 22.21 3.88
N TYR A 57 -0.33 23.17 3.45
CA TYR A 57 0.94 22.94 2.71
C TYR A 57 1.84 21.90 3.37
N ASN A 58 2.00 21.95 4.68
CA ASN A 58 2.84 21.03 5.47
C ASN A 58 2.05 19.82 6.03
N SER A 59 0.75 19.70 5.71
CA SER A 59 -0.06 18.54 6.10
C SER A 59 0.25 17.36 5.19
N LYS A 60 -0.09 16.15 5.66
CA LYS A 60 0.17 14.92 4.94
C LYS A 60 -1.05 14.50 4.13
N PHE A 61 -0.79 14.01 2.92
CA PHE A 61 -1.73 13.20 2.15
C PHE A 61 -1.21 11.77 2.16
N THR A 62 -1.98 10.86 2.76
CA THR A 62 -1.55 9.48 3.01
C THR A 62 -2.15 8.53 1.99
N PHE A 63 -1.32 7.67 1.45
CA PHE A 63 -1.70 6.45 0.75
C PHE A 63 -1.47 5.28 1.71
N SER A 64 -2.41 4.34 1.78
CA SER A 64 -2.29 3.15 2.62
C SER A 64 -2.77 1.91 1.87
N TRP A 65 -2.23 0.75 2.19
CA TRP A 65 -2.58 -0.50 1.51
C TRP A 65 -2.52 -1.69 2.45
N THR A 66 -3.23 -2.75 2.07
CA THR A 66 -3.16 -4.04 2.73
C THR A 66 -1.90 -4.81 2.31
N ALA A 67 -1.50 -5.79 3.11
CA ALA A 67 -0.40 -6.67 2.71
C ALA A 67 -0.75 -7.46 1.44
N GLY A 68 0.23 -7.64 0.56
CA GLY A 68 0.14 -8.63 -0.50
C GLY A 68 0.23 -10.05 0.06
N ASN A 69 -0.22 -11.04 -0.70
CA ASN A 69 -0.19 -12.44 -0.33
C ASN A 69 0.99 -13.17 -1.01
N ASN A 70 1.97 -13.60 -0.25
CA ASN A 70 3.13 -14.35 -0.75
C ASN A 70 2.86 -15.85 -0.95
N GLN A 71 1.59 -16.29 -0.86
CA GLN A 71 1.14 -17.66 -1.07
C GLN A 71 1.89 -18.69 -0.18
N GLY A 72 2.24 -18.30 1.04
CA GLY A 72 2.92 -19.18 2.00
C GLY A 72 4.39 -19.46 1.72
N THR A 73 5.00 -18.78 0.75
CA THR A 73 6.44 -18.96 0.41
C THR A 73 7.40 -18.37 1.43
N ASN A 74 6.91 -17.63 2.44
CA ASN A 74 7.70 -16.86 3.39
C ASN A 74 8.64 -15.83 2.72
N SER A 75 8.48 -15.55 1.42
CA SER A 75 9.29 -14.56 0.74
C SER A 75 8.91 -13.14 1.16
N ALA A 76 9.91 -12.27 1.20
CA ALA A 76 9.70 -10.86 1.51
C ALA A 76 8.87 -10.19 0.41
N ILE A 77 7.97 -9.29 0.83
CA ILE A 77 7.14 -8.49 -0.07
C ILE A 77 7.73 -7.09 -0.15
N THR A 78 7.97 -6.61 -1.36
CA THR A 78 8.44 -5.25 -1.64
C THR A 78 7.35 -4.48 -2.36
N TYR A 79 7.15 -3.22 -1.97
CA TYR A 79 6.09 -2.39 -2.52
C TYR A 79 6.64 -1.26 -3.37
N LYS A 80 5.92 -0.96 -4.45
CA LYS A 80 6.12 0.20 -5.31
C LYS A 80 4.79 0.92 -5.47
N LEU A 81 4.77 2.24 -5.25
CA LEU A 81 3.61 3.10 -5.43
C LEU A 81 3.80 3.95 -6.68
N GLU A 82 2.77 4.05 -7.50
CA GLU A 82 2.76 4.84 -8.72
C GLU A 82 1.52 5.72 -8.75
N LEU A 83 1.72 7.00 -9.10
CA LEU A 83 0.65 7.98 -9.30
C LEU A 83 0.63 8.41 -10.76
N ASP A 84 -0.56 8.49 -11.36
CA ASP A 84 -0.74 9.08 -12.69
C ASP A 84 -2.13 9.70 -12.82
N LYS A 85 -2.36 10.47 -13.89
CA LYS A 85 -3.70 10.85 -14.28
C LYS A 85 -4.46 9.61 -14.73
N LYS A 86 -5.75 9.55 -14.42
CA LYS A 86 -6.60 8.44 -14.84
C LYS A 86 -6.55 8.23 -16.36
N GLU A 87 -6.59 9.30 -17.12
CA GLU A 87 -6.56 9.25 -18.60
C GLU A 87 -5.27 8.67 -19.18
N ASN A 88 -4.14 8.74 -18.43
CA ASN A 88 -2.85 8.21 -18.87
C ASN A 88 -2.70 6.71 -18.69
N ASN A 89 -3.52 6.09 -17.83
CA ASN A 89 -3.44 4.66 -17.52
C ASN A 89 -2.02 4.19 -17.21
N PHE A 90 -1.30 4.94 -16.35
CA PHE A 90 0.08 4.68 -15.93
C PHE A 90 1.10 4.62 -17.07
N SER A 91 0.91 5.41 -18.14
CA SER A 91 1.90 5.52 -19.23
C SER A 91 3.09 6.43 -18.86
N ASN A 92 2.90 7.37 -17.92
CA ASN A 92 3.95 8.27 -17.42
C ASN A 92 3.81 8.54 -15.91
N PRO A 93 3.87 7.52 -15.07
CA PRO A 93 3.58 7.66 -13.66
C PRO A 93 4.70 8.39 -12.90
N GLN A 94 4.35 8.97 -11.76
CA GLN A 94 5.31 9.26 -10.70
C GLN A 94 5.46 8.02 -9.83
N THR A 95 6.69 7.50 -9.76
CA THR A 95 6.99 6.26 -9.06
C THR A 95 7.71 6.54 -7.74
N PHE A 96 7.35 5.77 -6.71
CA PHE A 96 7.98 5.76 -5.40
C PHE A 96 8.32 4.32 -5.03
N GLU A 97 9.60 4.04 -4.82
CA GLU A 97 10.08 2.76 -4.31
C GLU A 97 9.92 2.76 -2.80
N ILE A 98 8.99 1.95 -2.30
CA ILE A 98 8.60 1.98 -0.89
C ILE A 98 9.47 1.04 -0.04
N GLY A 99 9.79 -0.14 -0.56
CA GLY A 99 10.56 -1.14 0.18
C GLY A 99 9.67 -2.19 0.86
N LYS A 100 10.21 -2.81 1.92
CA LYS A 100 9.61 -3.97 2.60
C LYS A 100 8.90 -3.54 3.88
N ASN A 101 7.80 -4.24 4.21
CA ASN A 101 7.06 -4.07 5.47
C ASN A 101 6.57 -2.63 5.75
N ILE A 102 6.32 -1.85 4.70
CA ILE A 102 5.75 -0.52 4.77
C ILE A 102 4.39 -0.58 4.09
N TYR A 103 3.35 -0.10 4.78
CA TYR A 103 1.95 -0.21 4.33
C TYR A 103 1.28 1.16 4.17
N SER A 104 2.07 2.22 4.21
CA SER A 104 1.61 3.58 3.95
C SER A 104 2.75 4.45 3.41
N TYR A 105 2.35 5.50 2.70
CA TYR A 105 3.27 6.51 2.19
C TYR A 105 2.62 7.89 2.29
N ASP A 106 3.36 8.84 2.84
CA ASP A 106 2.92 10.20 3.04
C ASP A 106 3.59 11.14 2.04
N LEU A 107 2.81 11.94 1.34
CA LEU A 107 3.28 13.13 0.62
C LEU A 107 2.82 14.37 1.36
N LEU A 108 3.68 15.37 1.47
CA LEU A 108 3.23 16.70 1.90
C LEU A 108 2.28 17.28 0.85
N ILE A 109 1.22 17.94 1.30
CA ILE A 109 0.23 18.54 0.39
C ILE A 109 0.87 19.56 -0.54
N GLY A 110 1.88 20.30 -0.10
CA GLY A 110 2.65 21.20 -0.95
C GLY A 110 3.37 20.50 -2.09
N ASP A 111 4.01 19.35 -1.80
CA ASP A 111 4.72 18.54 -2.80
C ASP A 111 3.74 17.88 -3.77
N LEU A 112 2.62 17.34 -3.24
CA LEU A 112 1.55 16.78 -4.06
C LEU A 112 0.95 17.84 -4.99
N ASN A 113 0.66 19.05 -4.48
CA ASN A 113 0.18 20.17 -5.28
C ASN A 113 1.15 20.54 -6.40
N SER A 114 2.46 20.60 -6.09
CA SER A 114 3.50 20.86 -7.07
C SER A 114 3.59 19.76 -8.12
N LEU A 115 3.45 18.50 -7.71
CA LEU A 115 3.42 17.35 -8.60
C LEU A 115 2.22 17.41 -9.56
N LEU A 116 1.02 17.71 -9.04
CA LEU A 116 -0.20 17.85 -9.85
C LEU A 116 -0.02 18.92 -10.93
N ILE A 117 0.52 20.09 -10.59
CA ILE A 117 0.64 21.20 -11.53
C ILE A 117 1.81 20.97 -12.51
N ASN A 118 3.01 20.66 -12.02
CA ASN A 118 4.22 20.67 -12.83
C ASN A 118 4.40 19.39 -13.66
N LYS A 119 4.02 18.24 -13.13
CA LYS A 119 4.16 16.96 -13.85
C LYS A 119 2.89 16.58 -14.58
N PHE A 120 1.74 16.69 -13.91
CA PHE A 120 0.47 16.23 -14.48
C PHE A 120 -0.32 17.33 -15.19
N GLY A 121 0.16 18.59 -15.20
CA GLY A 121 -0.46 19.68 -15.92
C GLY A 121 -1.83 20.07 -15.38
N ALA A 122 -2.09 19.85 -14.09
CA ALA A 122 -3.35 20.21 -13.46
C ALA A 122 -3.48 21.75 -13.40
N ASN A 123 -4.67 22.26 -13.72
CA ASN A 123 -4.96 23.68 -13.55
C ASN A 123 -5.38 23.96 -12.11
N PRO A 124 -4.81 25.01 -11.47
CA PRO A 124 -5.27 25.44 -10.15
C PRO A 124 -6.79 25.66 -10.12
N ASP A 125 -7.40 25.33 -8.98
CA ASP A 125 -8.83 25.45 -8.71
C ASP A 125 -9.75 24.60 -9.61
N LYS A 126 -9.17 23.71 -10.43
CA LYS A 126 -9.93 22.72 -11.24
C LYS A 126 -9.62 21.30 -10.76
N SER A 127 -10.66 20.50 -10.66
CA SER A 127 -10.53 19.09 -10.29
C SER A 127 -9.84 18.28 -11.36
N ILE A 128 -8.96 17.36 -10.95
CA ILE A 128 -8.31 16.36 -11.79
C ILE A 128 -8.55 14.98 -11.18
N ILE A 129 -8.80 13.98 -12.03
CA ILE A 129 -8.93 12.58 -11.60
C ILE A 129 -7.59 11.91 -11.72
N MET A 130 -7.12 11.42 -10.59
CA MET A 130 -5.86 10.70 -10.44
C MET A 130 -6.12 9.22 -10.20
N GLN A 131 -5.12 8.41 -10.49
CA GLN A 131 -5.05 7.01 -10.07
C GLN A 131 -3.80 6.78 -9.24
N VAL A 132 -3.93 5.95 -8.22
CA VAL A 132 -2.82 5.36 -7.50
C VAL A 132 -2.80 3.86 -7.76
N ARG A 133 -1.62 3.33 -8.05
CA ARG A 133 -1.37 1.89 -8.14
C ARG A 133 -0.33 1.50 -7.11
N ILE A 134 -0.63 0.47 -6.32
CA ILE A 134 0.35 -0.21 -5.49
C ILE A 134 0.68 -1.55 -6.14
N THR A 135 1.95 -1.86 -6.25
CA THR A 135 2.44 -3.16 -6.75
C THR A 135 3.22 -3.84 -5.64
N ALA A 136 2.81 -5.06 -5.29
CA ALA A 136 3.53 -5.95 -4.40
C ALA A 136 4.33 -6.96 -5.23
N THR A 137 5.65 -6.99 -5.05
CA THR A 137 6.55 -7.96 -5.68
C THR A 137 7.17 -8.86 -4.61
N PHE A 138 7.47 -10.09 -4.99
CA PHE A 138 7.89 -11.14 -4.07
C PHE A 138 9.32 -11.56 -4.39
N GLY A 139 10.10 -11.93 -3.36
CA GLY A 139 11.46 -12.46 -3.55
C GLY A 139 11.45 -13.83 -4.26
N ASP A 140 10.34 -14.56 -4.17
CA ASP A 140 10.12 -15.81 -4.91
C ASP A 140 9.47 -15.49 -6.26
N THR A 141 10.15 -15.83 -7.36
CA THR A 141 9.71 -15.57 -8.73
C THR A 141 8.55 -16.46 -9.19
N SER A 142 8.21 -17.51 -8.42
CA SER A 142 7.02 -18.33 -8.68
C SER A 142 5.72 -17.59 -8.35
N VAL A 143 5.78 -16.60 -7.44
CA VAL A 143 4.63 -15.77 -7.07
C VAL A 143 4.57 -14.55 -7.97
N LYS A 144 3.49 -14.41 -8.72
CA LYS A 144 3.28 -13.27 -9.61
C LYS A 144 3.08 -11.98 -8.82
N PRO A 145 3.58 -10.83 -9.31
CA PRO A 145 3.28 -9.53 -8.73
C PRO A 145 1.77 -9.29 -8.62
N GLN A 146 1.35 -8.70 -7.51
CA GLN A 146 -0.04 -8.30 -7.26
C GLN A 146 -0.15 -6.79 -7.37
N THR A 147 -1.28 -6.31 -7.89
CA THR A 147 -1.53 -4.87 -8.04
C THR A 147 -2.91 -4.50 -7.53
N ALA A 148 -3.02 -3.34 -6.90
CA ALA A 148 -4.29 -2.72 -6.59
C ALA A 148 -4.29 -1.27 -7.13
N ILE A 149 -5.44 -0.81 -7.61
CA ILE A 149 -5.61 0.51 -8.19
C ILE A 149 -6.83 1.17 -7.56
N THR A 150 -6.71 2.46 -7.26
CA THR A 150 -7.84 3.28 -6.79
C THR A 150 -7.81 4.64 -7.49
N ASP A 151 -8.98 5.09 -7.91
CA ASP A 151 -9.19 6.45 -8.43
C ASP A 151 -9.46 7.41 -7.28
N PHE A 152 -8.99 8.62 -7.40
CA PHE A 152 -9.30 9.71 -6.48
C PHE A 152 -9.27 11.06 -7.20
N THR A 153 -9.97 12.03 -6.65
CA THR A 153 -10.08 13.36 -7.27
C THR A 153 -9.41 14.39 -6.39
N LEU A 154 -8.59 15.26 -7.01
CA LEU A 154 -7.94 16.36 -6.31
C LEU A 154 -8.19 17.67 -7.05
N THR A 155 -8.31 18.74 -6.27
CA THR A 155 -8.33 20.12 -6.78
C THR A 155 -7.11 20.85 -6.22
N PRO A 156 -6.08 21.16 -7.05
CA PRO A 156 -4.89 21.84 -6.57
C PRO A 156 -5.16 23.33 -6.33
N PHE A 157 -4.38 23.94 -5.44
CA PHE A 157 -4.39 25.38 -5.23
C PHE A 157 -3.35 26.08 -6.09
N LYS A 158 -3.54 27.37 -6.33
CA LYS A 158 -2.55 28.20 -7.02
C LYS A 158 -1.26 28.30 -6.18
N PRO A 159 -0.10 27.91 -6.74
CA PRO A 159 1.15 28.02 -6.02
C PRO A 159 1.42 29.44 -5.57
N PHE A 160 2.06 29.58 -4.42
CA PHE A 160 2.56 30.87 -4.00
C PHE A 160 3.66 31.30 -4.95
N THR A 161 3.68 32.57 -5.31
CA THR A 161 4.82 33.14 -6.03
C THR A 161 6.03 33.13 -5.08
N SER A 162 7.14 32.56 -5.52
CA SER A 162 8.39 32.56 -4.75
C SER A 162 9.05 33.96 -4.70
N THR A 163 8.53 34.91 -5.45
CA THR A 163 9.04 36.27 -5.57
C THR A 163 8.38 37.15 -4.52
N LEU A 164 9.17 37.62 -3.58
CA LEU A 164 8.77 38.68 -2.65
C LEU A 164 9.03 40.02 -3.33
N TYR A 165 8.15 40.97 -3.11
CA TYR A 165 8.30 42.32 -3.58
C TYR A 165 8.40 43.26 -2.39
N ILE A 166 9.26 44.24 -2.50
CA ILE A 166 9.44 45.29 -1.49
C ILE A 166 8.96 46.62 -2.03
N VAL A 167 8.24 47.36 -1.21
CA VAL A 167 7.85 48.76 -1.42
C VAL A 167 8.20 49.53 -0.18
N GLY A 168 8.41 50.83 -0.31
CA GLY A 168 8.68 51.70 0.81
C GLY A 168 9.67 52.80 0.45
N ASP A 169 9.88 53.75 1.35
CA ASP A 169 10.75 54.94 1.12
C ASP A 169 12.19 54.57 0.78
N ALA A 170 12.66 53.41 1.20
CA ALA A 170 14.02 52.92 0.92
C ALA A 170 14.14 52.21 -0.43
N THR A 171 13.05 52.10 -1.23
CA THR A 171 13.08 51.46 -2.54
C THR A 171 13.07 52.51 -3.68
N PRO A 172 13.62 52.17 -4.87
CA PRO A 172 13.69 53.14 -5.99
C PRO A 172 12.32 53.67 -6.44
N ASN A 173 11.26 52.91 -6.20
CA ASN A 173 9.89 53.24 -6.64
C ASN A 173 8.95 53.60 -5.47
N GLY A 174 9.50 53.81 -4.25
CA GLY A 174 8.75 54.20 -3.06
C GLY A 174 7.63 53.25 -2.75
N TRP A 175 6.41 53.76 -2.51
CA TRP A 175 5.22 52.98 -2.17
C TRP A 175 4.40 52.56 -3.40
N ASP A 176 4.92 52.73 -4.62
CA ASP A 176 4.22 52.31 -5.85
C ASP A 176 4.25 50.80 -5.99
N ILE A 177 3.15 50.16 -5.59
CA ILE A 177 2.99 48.68 -5.65
C ILE A 177 3.06 48.12 -7.08
N THR A 178 2.76 48.96 -8.09
CA THR A 178 2.79 48.53 -9.50
C THR A 178 4.21 48.39 -10.03
N LYS A 179 5.16 49.08 -9.36
CA LYS A 179 6.60 49.09 -9.68
C LYS A 179 7.43 48.50 -8.55
N ALA A 180 6.81 47.66 -7.73
CA ALA A 180 7.50 47.03 -6.59
C ALA A 180 8.76 46.30 -7.03
N THR A 181 9.84 46.44 -6.26
CA THR A 181 11.14 45.80 -6.53
C THR A 181 11.06 44.32 -6.11
N ALA A 182 11.35 43.42 -7.03
CA ALA A 182 11.41 41.99 -6.74
C ALA A 182 12.67 41.67 -5.92
N LEU A 183 12.51 40.92 -4.85
CA LEU A 183 13.63 40.35 -4.09
C LEU A 183 14.08 39.07 -4.79
N THR A 184 15.32 39.10 -5.33
CA THR A 184 15.95 37.86 -5.85
C THR A 184 16.69 37.15 -4.73
N LYS A 185 16.62 35.80 -4.73
CA LYS A 185 17.42 34.96 -3.84
C LYS A 185 18.86 34.97 -4.26
#